data_d899092e0ef5111d2201d062e22d875d
#
_entry.id   d899092e0ef5111d2201d062e22d875d
#
_cell.length_a   1.000
_cell.length_b   1.000
_cell.length_c   1.000
_cell.angle_alpha   90.00
_cell.angle_beta   90.00
_cell.angle_gamma   90.00
#
_symmetry.space_group_name_H-M   'P 1'
#
loop_
_entity.id
_entity.type
_entity.pdbx_description
1 polymer ?
#
loop_
_entity_poly.entity_id
_entity_poly.type
_entity_poly.pdbx_seq_one_letter_code
_entity_poly.pdbx_strand_id
1 'polypeptide(L)' 'MDKLNQVIAFLERLESVKIYYRLNKIRDSILVEIAVPGERWEVEFMADGEIVIEKFISNGIVFGESEIEILFRDFSG' A
#
# COMPACT_ATOMS: atom_id res chain seq x y z
N MET A 1 4.61 -17.37 -2.02
CA MET A 1 3.46 -16.93 -1.19
C MET A 1 2.31 -16.61 -2.12
N ASP A 2 1.11 -17.04 -1.79
CA ASP A 2 0.02 -16.74 -2.69
C ASP A 2 -0.40 -15.26 -2.55
N LYS A 3 -1.08 -14.75 -3.57
CA LYS A 3 -1.37 -13.31 -3.68
C LYS A 3 -2.30 -12.84 -2.58
N LEU A 4 -3.27 -13.66 -2.18
CA LEU A 4 -4.19 -13.28 -1.14
C LEU A 4 -3.47 -13.13 0.20
N ASN A 5 -2.60 -14.07 0.53
CA ASN A 5 -1.84 -13.99 1.77
C ASN A 5 -0.92 -12.77 1.78
N GLN A 6 -0.39 -12.40 0.63
CA GLN A 6 0.46 -11.22 0.53
C GLN A 6 -0.33 -9.95 0.87
N VAL A 7 -1.54 -9.82 0.36
CA VAL A 7 -2.38 -8.67 0.66
C VAL A 7 -2.75 -8.66 2.14
N ILE A 8 -3.20 -9.81 2.67
CA ILE A 8 -3.61 -9.90 4.06
C ILE A 8 -2.45 -9.54 4.99
N ALA A 9 -1.25 -10.04 4.71
CA ALA A 9 -0.08 -9.74 5.53
C ALA A 9 0.22 -8.24 5.53
N PHE A 10 0.08 -7.60 4.37
CA PHE A 10 0.30 -6.16 4.29
C PHE A 10 -0.72 -5.39 5.13
N LEU A 11 -2.00 -5.78 5.04
CA LEU A 11 -3.05 -5.11 5.82
C LEU A 11 -2.85 -5.32 7.32
N GLU A 12 -2.47 -6.52 7.73
CA GLU A 12 -2.20 -6.79 9.14
C GLU A 12 -1.03 -5.94 9.65
N ARG A 13 -0.04 -5.72 8.80
CA ARG A 13 1.09 -4.89 9.15
C ARG A 13 0.66 -3.42 9.35
N LEU A 14 -0.21 -2.93 8.49
CA LEU A 14 -0.77 -1.58 8.64
C LEU A 14 -1.55 -1.48 9.95
N GLU A 15 -2.36 -2.48 10.26
CA GLU A 15 -3.17 -2.48 11.47
C GLU A 15 -2.30 -2.52 12.71
N SER A 16 -1.20 -3.27 12.67
CA SER A 16 -0.33 -3.40 13.83
C SER A 16 0.34 -2.08 14.21
N VAL A 17 0.54 -1.17 13.26
CA VAL A 17 1.10 0.15 13.52
C VAL A 17 0.05 1.25 13.44
N LYS A 18 -1.23 0.87 13.36
CA LYS A 18 -2.37 1.79 13.41
C LYS A 18 -2.37 2.81 12.28
N ILE A 19 -2.00 2.38 11.10
CA ILE A 19 -2.11 3.19 9.89
C ILE A 19 -3.45 2.91 9.23
N TYR A 20 -4.23 3.96 8.98
CA TYR A 20 -5.54 3.86 8.37
C TYR A 20 -5.44 3.48 6.90
N TYR A 21 -6.33 2.61 6.45
CA TYR A 21 -6.39 2.26 5.04
C TYR A 21 -7.84 2.01 4.62
N ARG A 22 -8.08 2.02 3.31
CA ARG A 22 -9.33 1.64 2.70
C ARG A 22 -9.03 0.72 1.53
N LEU A 23 -9.95 -0.20 1.26
CA LEU A 23 -9.79 -1.15 0.16
C LEU A 23 -10.73 -0.82 -0.97
N ASN A 24 -10.23 -0.92 -2.20
CA ASN A 24 -11.04 -0.87 -3.41
C ASN A 24 -10.63 -2.01 -4.32
N LYS A 25 -11.64 -2.67 -4.90
CA LYS A 25 -11.36 -3.64 -5.94
C LYS A 25 -11.48 -2.94 -7.28
N ILE A 26 -10.42 -2.97 -8.08
CA ILE A 26 -10.40 -2.35 -9.40
C ILE A 26 -10.14 -3.44 -10.40
N ARG A 27 -11.19 -3.86 -11.15
CA ARG A 27 -11.09 -4.95 -12.11
C ARG A 27 -10.54 -6.20 -11.44
N ASP A 28 -9.31 -6.58 -11.76
CA ASP A 28 -8.68 -7.78 -11.21
C ASP A 28 -7.53 -7.43 -10.27
N SER A 29 -7.56 -6.24 -9.69
CA SER A 29 -6.55 -5.83 -8.72
C SER A 29 -7.20 -5.34 -7.43
N ILE A 30 -6.40 -5.28 -6.36
CA ILE A 30 -6.84 -4.75 -5.08
C ILE A 30 -6.03 -3.50 -4.80
N LEU A 31 -6.73 -2.38 -4.62
CA LEU A 31 -6.10 -1.11 -4.29
C LEU A 31 -6.23 -0.83 -2.80
N VAL A 32 -5.12 -0.58 -2.14
CA VAL A 32 -5.09 -0.20 -0.73
C VAL A 32 -4.77 1.29 -0.67
N GLU A 33 -5.74 2.09 -0.23
CA GLU A 33 -5.56 3.54 -0.06
C GLU A 33 -5.13 3.81 1.36
N ILE A 34 -3.99 4.47 1.53
CA ILE A 34 -3.38 4.68 2.83
C ILE A 34 -3.26 6.18 3.08
N ALA A 35 -3.74 6.63 4.25
CA ALA A 35 -3.63 8.04 4.64
C ALA A 35 -2.66 8.14 5.82
N VAL A 36 -1.58 8.90 5.64
CA VAL A 36 -0.63 9.21 6.70
C VAL A 36 -0.43 10.72 6.73
N PRO A 37 0.11 11.28 7.81
CA PRO A 37 0.24 12.74 7.90
C PRO A 37 0.98 13.33 6.70
N GLY A 38 0.29 14.21 5.98
CA GLY A 38 0.86 14.92 4.84
C GLY A 38 0.96 14.13 3.56
N GLU A 39 0.54 12.86 3.53
CA GLU A 39 0.69 12.03 2.34
C GLU A 39 -0.52 11.11 2.17
N ARG A 40 -0.77 10.73 0.93
CA ARG A 40 -1.70 9.65 0.62
C ARG A 40 -0.98 8.68 -0.31
N TRP A 41 -1.08 7.41 0.01
CA TRP A 41 -0.44 6.35 -0.77
C TRP A 41 -1.50 5.47 -1.39
N GLU A 42 -1.25 4.98 -2.57
CA GLU A 42 -2.08 3.95 -3.21
C GLU A 42 -1.19 2.78 -3.56
N VAL A 43 -1.45 1.64 -2.93
CA VAL A 43 -0.70 0.42 -3.15
C VAL A 43 -1.62 -0.56 -3.87
N GLU A 44 -1.31 -0.87 -5.11
CA GLU A 44 -2.16 -1.73 -5.94
C GLU A 44 -1.51 -3.09 -6.11
N PHE A 45 -2.24 -4.12 -5.69
CA PHE A 45 -1.80 -5.51 -5.84
C PHE A 45 -2.45 -6.07 -7.09
N MET A 46 -1.65 -6.26 -8.12
CA MET A 46 -2.13 -6.70 -9.43
C MET A 46 -2.33 -8.20 -9.48
N ALA A 47 -3.20 -8.65 -10.38
CA ALA A 47 -3.50 -10.08 -10.51
C ALA A 47 -2.27 -10.92 -10.88
N ASP A 48 -1.31 -10.31 -11.58
CA ASP A 48 -0.09 -11.02 -11.97
C ASP A 48 0.97 -11.05 -10.87
N GLY A 49 0.66 -10.49 -9.70
CA GLY A 49 1.59 -10.44 -8.58
C GLY A 49 2.41 -9.18 -8.49
N GLU A 50 2.28 -8.29 -9.47
CA GLU A 50 3.00 -7.03 -9.43
C GLU A 50 2.39 -6.10 -8.40
N ILE A 51 3.23 -5.31 -7.73
CA ILE A 51 2.77 -4.31 -6.76
C ILE A 51 3.20 -2.94 -7.26
N VAL A 52 2.23 -2.05 -7.42
CA VAL A 52 2.46 -0.69 -7.91
C VAL A 52 2.10 0.28 -6.81
N ILE A 53 2.98 1.23 -6.55
CA ILE A 53 2.79 2.19 -5.46
C ILE A 53 2.85 3.60 -6.02
N GLU A 54 1.84 4.40 -5.67
CA GLU A 54 1.81 5.81 -6.04
C GLU A 54 1.64 6.64 -4.79
N LYS A 55 2.48 7.66 -4.65
CA LYS A 55 2.42 8.57 -3.50
C LYS A 55 1.94 9.94 -3.98
N PHE A 56 0.98 10.49 -3.27
CA PHE A 56 0.43 11.82 -3.58
C PHE A 56 0.95 12.82 -2.57
N ILE A 57 2.18 13.22 -2.75
CA ILE A 57 2.82 14.25 -1.92
C ILE A 57 2.98 15.53 -2.70
N SER A 58 3.74 15.46 -3.78
CA SER A 58 4.04 16.63 -4.58
C SER A 58 4.13 16.34 -6.08
N ASN A 59 4.44 15.13 -6.50
CA ASN A 59 4.76 14.89 -7.92
C ASN A 59 4.12 13.65 -8.54
N GLY A 60 3.42 12.83 -7.78
CA GLY A 60 2.73 11.67 -8.34
C GLY A 60 3.64 10.61 -8.95
N ILE A 61 4.88 10.53 -8.51
CA ILE A 61 5.81 9.53 -9.03
C ILE A 61 5.34 8.13 -8.61
N VAL A 62 5.44 7.18 -9.53
CA VAL A 62 5.10 5.78 -9.25
C VAL A 62 6.34 5.08 -8.72
N PHE A 63 6.16 4.31 -7.65
CA PHE A 63 7.24 3.62 -6.97
C PHE A 63 7.00 2.11 -6.99
N GLY A 64 8.06 1.35 -6.78
CA GLY A 64 7.97 -0.09 -6.71
C GLY A 64 7.75 -0.59 -5.28
N GLU A 65 7.73 -1.92 -5.16
CA GLU A 65 7.40 -2.58 -3.90
C GLU A 65 8.31 -2.16 -2.75
N SER A 66 9.56 -1.78 -3.03
CA SER A 66 10.51 -1.39 -1.99
C SER A 66 10.04 -0.17 -1.19
N GLU A 67 9.14 0.64 -1.73
CA GLU A 67 8.62 1.81 -1.02
C GLU A 67 7.80 1.43 0.21
N ILE A 68 7.30 0.21 0.27
CA ILE A 68 6.52 -0.24 1.43
C ILE A 68 7.35 -0.11 2.71
N GLU A 69 8.63 -0.43 2.66
CA GLU A 69 9.47 -0.31 3.86
C GLU A 69 9.65 1.14 4.29
N ILE A 70 9.67 2.06 3.34
CA ILE A 70 9.75 3.49 3.66
C ILE A 70 8.47 3.94 4.39
N LEU A 71 7.31 3.47 3.93
CA LEU A 71 6.05 3.76 4.60
C LEU A 71 6.10 3.36 6.08
N PHE A 72 6.52 2.14 6.35
CA PHE A 72 6.55 1.65 7.72
C PHE A 72 7.67 2.29 8.55
N ARG A 73 8.79 2.60 7.93
CA ARG A 73 9.89 3.27 8.64
C ARG A 73 9.49 4.68 9.07
N ASP A 74 8.79 5.41 8.20
CA ASP A 74 8.53 6.83 8.44
C ASP A 74 7.24 7.07 9.24
N PHE A 75 6.26 6.15 9.14
CA PHE A 75 4.94 6.39 9.70
C PHE A 75 4.49 5.36 10.72
N SER A 76 5.28 4.35 11.04
CA SER A 76 4.94 3.43 12.11
C SER A 76 5.25 4.12 13.43
N GLY A 77 4.20 4.42 14.12
CA GLY A 77 4.32 5.18 15.34
C GLY A 77 4.86 4.41 16.56
#